data_3a748159769e478f0eadce603e9a84ea
#
_entry.id   3a748159769e478f0eadce603e9a84ea
#
_cell.length_a   1.000
_cell.length_b   1.000
_cell.length_c   1.000
_cell.angle_alpha   90.00
_cell.angle_beta   90.00
_cell.angle_gamma   90.00
#
_symmetry.space_group_name_H-M   'P 1'
#
loop_
_entity.id
_entity.type
_entity.pdbx_description
1 polymer ?
#
loop_
_entity_poly.entity_id
_entity_poly.type
_entity_poly.pdbx_seq_one_letter_code
_entity_poly.pdbx_strand_id
1 'polypeptide(L)'
;MNNIYVVVLDRDDDSQSFIKNLGAFTKKSSAEDFKKKIEKNLVFLTNPDVHNDAYEMYDYVDNKFTNKYPTCYEEHGNERKWWNDNYPFYSIYRFKQYVKDIKLSRTYTEQQLELIYNAYLNEKTKYLDEYDPDIVINIIEIPFNE
;
A
#
# COMPACT_ATOMS: atom_id res chain seq x y z
N MET A 1 34.98 -0.27 13.13
CA MET A 1 34.24 -0.97 12.06
C MET A 1 32.84 -0.40 12.00
N ASN A 2 32.50 0.15 10.86
CA ASN A 2 31.16 0.72 10.65
C ASN A 2 30.22 -0.37 10.08
N ASN A 3 29.00 -0.37 10.54
CA ASN A 3 27.99 -1.29 10.06
C ASN A 3 26.85 -0.55 9.40
N ILE A 4 26.24 -1.16 8.42
CA ILE A 4 25.00 -0.70 7.82
C ILE A 4 23.90 -1.65 8.27
N TYR A 5 22.77 -1.09 8.66
CA TYR A 5 21.61 -1.83 9.11
C TYR A 5 20.51 -1.72 8.05
N VAL A 6 20.22 -2.82 7.38
CA VAL A 6 19.22 -2.86 6.31
C VAL A 6 17.94 -3.47 6.86
N VAL A 7 16.85 -2.71 6.75
CA VAL A 7 15.53 -3.20 7.12
C VAL A 7 14.92 -3.86 5.90
N VAL A 8 14.57 -5.14 6.03
CA VAL A 8 14.05 -5.94 4.92
C VAL A 8 12.68 -6.50 5.27
N LEU A 9 11.84 -6.59 4.25
CA LEU A 9 10.59 -7.34 4.31
C LEU A 9 10.87 -8.73 3.76
N ASP A 10 10.62 -9.73 4.60
CA ASP A 10 10.78 -11.14 4.25
C ASP A 10 9.41 -11.78 4.17
N ARG A 11 9.09 -12.34 3.03
CA ARG A 11 7.85 -13.04 2.78
C ARG A 11 8.18 -14.48 2.43
N ASP A 12 7.82 -15.38 3.34
CA ASP A 12 7.99 -16.80 3.14
C ASP A 12 6.62 -17.42 2.85
N ASP A 13 6.41 -17.76 1.61
CA ASP A 13 5.18 -18.39 1.15
C ASP A 13 5.59 -19.69 0.43
N ASP A 14 4.78 -20.73 0.53
CA ASP A 14 5.07 -22.06 -0.01
C ASP A 14 5.40 -22.09 -1.50
N SER A 15 4.98 -21.07 -2.23
CA SER A 15 5.20 -20.96 -3.68
C SER A 15 6.32 -19.98 -4.05
N GLN A 16 6.57 -18.96 -3.24
CA GLN A 16 7.56 -17.91 -3.54
C GLN A 16 8.08 -17.28 -2.26
N SER A 17 9.39 -17.33 -2.04
CA SER A 17 10.04 -16.49 -1.04
C SER A 17 10.68 -15.29 -1.74
N PHE A 18 10.50 -14.09 -1.17
CA PHE A 18 11.21 -12.92 -1.66
C PHE A 18 11.59 -12.00 -0.50
N ILE A 19 12.67 -11.27 -0.71
CA ILE A 19 13.19 -10.29 0.25
C ILE A 19 13.20 -8.94 -0.45
N LYS A 20 12.58 -7.94 0.18
CA LYS A 20 12.57 -6.58 -0.32
C LYS A 20 13.28 -5.65 0.67
N ASN A 21 14.25 -4.89 0.18
CA ASN A 21 14.93 -3.88 0.97
C ASN A 21 14.02 -2.67 1.15
N LEU A 22 13.77 -2.28 2.40
CA LEU A 22 12.89 -1.17 2.73
C LEU A 22 13.66 0.10 3.10
N GLY A 23 14.85 -0.05 3.64
CA GLY A 23 15.69 1.10 4.00
C GLY A 23 17.02 0.64 4.59
N ALA A 24 18.00 1.53 4.55
CA ALA A 24 19.34 1.29 5.08
C ALA A 24 19.74 2.45 5.99
N PHE A 25 20.38 2.11 7.12
CA PHE A 25 20.70 3.06 8.17
C PHE A 25 22.11 2.81 8.69
N THR A 26 22.80 3.88 9.08
CA THR A 26 24.11 3.77 9.72
C THR A 26 24.00 3.57 11.23
N LYS A 27 22.84 3.85 11.80
CA LYS A 27 22.58 3.69 13.24
C LYS A 27 21.55 2.58 13.45
N LYS A 28 21.88 1.65 14.34
CA LYS A 28 21.00 0.55 14.71
C LYS A 28 19.66 1.05 15.27
N SER A 29 19.69 2.07 16.12
CA SER A 29 18.49 2.66 16.72
C SER A 29 17.53 3.21 15.66
N SER A 30 18.06 3.84 14.62
CA SER A 30 17.26 4.36 13.52
C SER A 30 16.59 3.24 12.72
N ALA A 31 17.30 2.14 12.49
CA ALA A 31 16.75 0.96 11.83
C ALA A 31 15.64 0.32 12.67
N GLU A 32 15.85 0.23 13.98
CA GLU A 32 14.84 -0.32 14.90
C GLU A 32 13.57 0.53 14.94
N ASP A 33 13.69 1.85 14.97
CA ASP A 33 12.55 2.76 14.94
C ASP A 33 11.79 2.65 13.64
N PHE A 34 12.50 2.57 12.53
CA PHE A 34 11.90 2.38 11.20
C PHE A 34 11.18 1.04 11.12
N LYS A 35 11.79 -0.03 11.63
CA LYS A 35 11.17 -1.36 11.68
C LYS A 35 9.86 -1.32 12.46
N LYS A 36 9.84 -0.70 13.64
CA LYS A 36 8.63 -0.59 14.45
C LYS A 36 7.51 0.15 13.72
N LYS A 37 7.86 1.20 13.01
CA LYS A 37 6.90 1.96 12.22
C LYS A 37 6.29 1.11 11.09
N ILE A 38 7.12 0.37 10.39
CA ILE A 38 6.65 -0.53 9.32
C ILE A 38 5.77 -1.63 9.89
N GLU A 39 6.17 -2.24 11.00
CA GLU A 39 5.37 -3.28 11.67
C GLU A 39 4.01 -2.75 12.10
N LYS A 40 3.96 -1.55 12.65
CA LYS A 40 2.71 -0.91 13.05
C LYS A 40 1.80 -0.70 11.83
N ASN A 41 2.35 -0.24 10.71
CA ASN A 41 1.61 -0.05 9.48
C ASN A 41 1.08 -1.38 8.93
N LEU A 42 1.88 -2.44 8.99
CA LEU A 42 1.47 -3.77 8.56
C LEU A 42 0.34 -4.32 9.43
N VAL A 43 0.43 -4.17 10.75
CA VAL A 43 -0.63 -4.59 11.67
C VAL A 43 -1.94 -3.88 11.33
N PHE A 44 -1.87 -2.59 11.03
CA PHE A 44 -3.05 -1.82 10.60
C PHE A 44 -3.60 -2.34 9.27
N LEU A 45 -2.75 -2.46 8.25
CA LEU A 45 -3.17 -2.85 6.90
C LEU A 45 -3.65 -4.30 6.80
N THR A 46 -3.12 -5.18 7.63
CA THR A 46 -3.48 -6.61 7.63
C THR A 46 -4.62 -6.94 8.59
N ASN A 47 -5.16 -5.96 9.30
CA ASN A 47 -6.37 -6.15 10.11
C ASN A 47 -7.54 -6.50 9.18
N PRO A 48 -8.27 -7.62 9.41
CA PRO A 48 -9.38 -8.02 8.54
C PRO A 48 -10.45 -6.94 8.36
N ASP A 49 -10.74 -6.18 9.40
CA ASP A 49 -11.74 -5.12 9.32
C ASP A 49 -11.29 -3.96 8.43
N VAL A 50 -10.00 -3.59 8.52
CA VAL A 50 -9.40 -2.57 7.65
C VAL A 50 -9.37 -3.06 6.21
N HIS A 51 -9.02 -4.33 6.01
CA HIS A 51 -9.01 -4.95 4.69
C HIS A 51 -10.41 -4.91 4.04
N ASN A 52 -11.45 -5.26 4.78
CA ASN A 52 -12.83 -5.21 4.29
C ASN A 52 -13.26 -3.78 3.95
N ASP A 53 -12.94 -2.83 4.81
CA ASP A 53 -13.24 -1.42 4.56
C ASP A 53 -12.48 -0.90 3.34
N ALA A 54 -11.22 -1.27 3.18
CA ALA A 54 -10.43 -0.92 2.01
C ALA A 54 -11.03 -1.48 0.72
N TYR A 55 -11.49 -2.73 0.75
CA TYR A 55 -12.18 -3.34 -0.37
C TYR A 55 -13.43 -2.53 -0.77
N GLU A 56 -14.24 -2.15 0.21
CA GLU A 56 -15.42 -1.31 -0.02
C GLU A 56 -15.05 0.06 -0.60
N MET A 57 -13.98 0.67 -0.11
CA MET A 57 -13.48 1.95 -0.64
C MET A 57 -13.15 1.86 -2.12
N TYR A 58 -12.35 0.87 -2.50
CA TYR A 58 -11.91 0.72 -3.89
C TYR A 58 -13.07 0.35 -4.81
N ASP A 59 -13.93 -0.54 -4.38
CA ASP A 59 -15.10 -0.94 -5.14
C ASP A 59 -16.05 0.27 -5.38
N TYR A 60 -16.29 1.04 -4.34
CA TYR A 60 -17.12 2.25 -4.45
C TYR A 60 -16.52 3.27 -5.41
N VAL A 61 -15.22 3.56 -5.26
CA VAL A 61 -14.53 4.53 -6.09
C VAL A 61 -14.53 4.10 -7.55
N ASP A 62 -14.26 2.83 -7.81
CA ASP A 62 -14.25 2.28 -9.15
C ASP A 62 -15.64 2.34 -9.80
N ASN A 63 -16.67 1.95 -9.06
CA ASN A 63 -18.06 2.00 -9.54
C ASN A 63 -18.51 3.44 -9.82
N LYS A 64 -18.19 4.37 -8.95
CA LYS A 64 -18.51 5.78 -9.15
C LYS A 64 -17.84 6.35 -10.40
N PHE A 65 -16.56 6.02 -10.60
CA PHE A 65 -15.84 6.46 -11.78
C PHE A 65 -16.47 5.86 -13.04
N THR A 66 -16.73 4.56 -13.06
CA THR A 66 -17.29 3.85 -14.20
C THR A 66 -18.68 4.40 -14.54
N ASN A 67 -19.50 4.68 -13.53
CA ASN A 67 -20.84 5.25 -13.76
C ASN A 67 -20.77 6.67 -14.32
N LYS A 68 -19.78 7.45 -13.89
CA LYS A 68 -19.58 8.82 -14.37
C LYS A 68 -19.04 8.86 -15.81
N TYR A 69 -18.21 7.88 -16.17
CA TYR A 69 -17.53 7.82 -17.47
C TYR A 69 -17.74 6.45 -18.14
N PRO A 70 -19.01 6.08 -18.44
CA PRO A 70 -19.30 4.71 -18.91
C PRO A 70 -18.71 4.40 -20.28
N THR A 71 -18.44 5.41 -21.10
CA THR A 71 -17.95 5.24 -22.47
C THR A 71 -16.49 5.68 -22.65
N CYS A 72 -15.77 5.91 -21.54
CA CYS A 72 -14.40 6.42 -21.62
C CYS A 72 -13.48 5.51 -22.44
N TYR A 73 -13.74 4.22 -22.45
CA TYR A 73 -12.97 3.24 -23.20
C TYR A 73 -13.23 3.31 -24.70
N GLU A 74 -14.42 3.71 -25.11
CA GLU A 74 -14.86 3.71 -26.52
C GLU A 74 -14.64 5.03 -27.22
N GLU A 75 -14.65 6.14 -26.47
CA GLU A 75 -14.67 7.49 -27.04
C GLU A 75 -13.31 8.15 -27.22
N HIS A 76 -12.25 7.60 -26.59
CA HIS A 76 -10.94 8.24 -26.58
C HIS A 76 -9.91 7.45 -27.38
N GLY A 77 -9.32 8.06 -28.39
CA GLY A 77 -8.32 7.45 -29.24
C GLY A 77 -7.01 7.11 -28.54
N ASN A 78 -6.75 7.69 -27.37
CA ASN A 78 -5.65 7.32 -26.49
C ASN A 78 -6.20 6.98 -25.10
N GLU A 79 -6.92 5.89 -25.04
CA GLU A 79 -7.65 5.43 -23.85
C GLU A 79 -6.75 5.28 -22.65
N ARG A 80 -5.56 4.69 -22.82
CA ARG A 80 -4.63 4.43 -21.72
C ARG A 80 -4.16 5.71 -21.05
N LYS A 81 -3.82 6.73 -21.83
CA LYS A 81 -3.38 8.01 -21.28
C LYS A 81 -4.52 8.70 -20.55
N TRP A 82 -5.70 8.73 -21.19
CA TRP A 82 -6.88 9.35 -20.57
C TRP A 82 -7.24 8.64 -19.28
N TRP A 83 -7.20 7.32 -19.25
CA TRP A 83 -7.50 6.51 -18.09
C TRP A 83 -6.50 6.80 -16.96
N ASN A 84 -5.21 6.85 -17.27
CA ASN A 84 -4.17 7.17 -16.29
C ASN A 84 -4.34 8.58 -15.71
N ASP A 85 -4.72 9.54 -16.55
CA ASP A 85 -4.84 10.94 -16.13
C ASP A 85 -6.13 11.20 -15.33
N ASN A 86 -7.17 10.39 -15.54
CA ASN A 86 -8.51 10.67 -14.99
C ASN A 86 -9.00 9.63 -13.99
N TYR A 87 -8.45 8.43 -14.00
CA TYR A 87 -8.88 7.36 -13.09
C TYR A 87 -8.58 7.74 -11.63
N PRO A 88 -9.56 7.60 -10.72
CA PRO A 88 -9.41 8.13 -9.35
C PRO A 88 -8.24 7.56 -8.57
N PHE A 89 -7.82 6.31 -8.87
CA PHE A 89 -6.73 5.68 -8.16
C PHE A 89 -5.35 6.23 -8.52
N TYR A 90 -5.24 7.06 -9.55
CA TYR A 90 -3.99 7.74 -9.89
C TYR A 90 -3.80 9.06 -9.15
N SER A 91 -4.78 9.47 -8.35
CA SER A 91 -4.71 10.67 -7.54
C SER A 91 -5.27 10.40 -6.15
N ILE A 92 -4.43 10.56 -5.14
CA ILE A 92 -4.86 10.41 -3.74
C ILE A 92 -5.97 11.42 -3.39
N TYR A 93 -5.91 12.61 -3.98
CA TYR A 93 -6.92 13.64 -3.77
C TYR A 93 -8.29 13.17 -4.27
N ARG A 94 -8.33 12.60 -5.48
CA ARG A 94 -9.58 12.06 -6.05
C ARG A 94 -10.10 10.87 -5.25
N PHE A 95 -9.18 9.98 -4.84
CA PHE A 95 -9.52 8.84 -4.02
C PHE A 95 -10.19 9.29 -2.72
N LYS A 96 -9.59 10.25 -2.02
CA LYS A 96 -10.13 10.78 -0.76
C LYS A 96 -11.48 11.45 -0.95
N GLN A 97 -11.69 12.15 -2.08
CA GLN A 97 -12.97 12.76 -2.37
C GLN A 97 -14.10 11.74 -2.52
N TYR A 98 -13.83 10.65 -3.24
CA TYR A 98 -14.81 9.58 -3.41
C TYR A 98 -15.09 8.86 -2.08
N VAL A 99 -14.06 8.61 -1.30
CA VAL A 99 -14.18 7.91 -0.02
C VAL A 99 -15.04 8.67 0.98
N LYS A 100 -15.05 10.00 0.92
CA LYS A 100 -15.89 10.82 1.81
C LYS A 100 -17.39 10.52 1.69
N ASP A 101 -17.84 10.03 0.55
CA ASP A 101 -19.24 9.70 0.32
C ASP A 101 -19.66 8.37 0.96
N ILE A 102 -18.68 7.55 1.38
CA ILE A 102 -18.95 6.24 1.95
C ILE A 102 -19.16 6.36 3.45
N LYS A 103 -20.23 5.73 3.94
CA LYS A 103 -20.49 5.63 5.38
C LYS A 103 -19.89 4.32 5.89
N LEU A 104 -18.60 4.35 6.19
CA LEU A 104 -17.94 3.22 6.81
C LEU A 104 -18.28 3.14 8.29
N SER A 105 -18.23 1.94 8.85
CA SER A 105 -18.42 1.73 10.30
C SER A 105 -17.27 2.31 11.11
N ARG A 106 -16.15 2.59 10.49
CA ARG A 106 -14.95 3.16 11.12
C ARG A 106 -14.56 4.46 10.46
N THR A 107 -13.98 5.34 11.26
CA THR A 107 -13.41 6.60 10.78
C THR A 107 -11.91 6.45 10.63
N TYR A 108 -11.37 6.84 9.48
CA TYR A 108 -9.95 6.80 9.20
C TYR A 108 -9.37 8.20 9.16
N THR A 109 -8.14 8.34 9.67
CA THR A 109 -7.39 9.59 9.56
C THR A 109 -6.88 9.76 8.13
N GLU A 110 -6.48 10.98 7.80
CA GLU A 110 -5.85 11.28 6.50
C GLU A 110 -4.62 10.39 6.27
N GLN A 111 -3.78 10.19 7.29
CA GLN A 111 -2.59 9.35 7.20
C GLN A 111 -2.94 7.87 6.97
N GLN A 112 -3.98 7.38 7.62
CA GLN A 112 -4.46 6.02 7.42
C GLN A 112 -5.00 5.80 6.01
N LEU A 113 -5.74 6.77 5.48
CA LEU A 113 -6.21 6.71 4.09
C LEU A 113 -5.04 6.71 3.10
N GLU A 114 -4.00 7.47 3.38
CA GLU A 114 -2.78 7.46 2.55
C GLU A 114 -2.07 6.11 2.59
N LEU A 115 -2.01 5.46 3.75
CA LEU A 115 -1.44 4.12 3.88
C LEU A 115 -2.22 3.10 3.04
N ILE A 116 -3.55 3.13 3.13
CA ILE A 116 -4.42 2.24 2.35
C ILE A 116 -4.23 2.48 0.86
N TYR A 117 -4.23 3.74 0.44
CA TYR A 117 -4.06 4.11 -0.96
C TYR A 117 -2.71 3.64 -1.51
N ASN A 118 -1.63 3.92 -0.79
CA ASN A 118 -0.28 3.55 -1.21
C ASN A 118 -0.09 2.03 -1.24
N ALA A 119 -0.66 1.32 -0.29
CA ALA A 119 -0.61 -0.14 -0.28
C ALA A 119 -1.29 -0.72 -1.51
N TYR A 120 -2.45 -0.18 -1.89
CA TYR A 120 -3.15 -0.61 -3.09
C TYR A 120 -2.33 -0.35 -4.35
N LEU A 121 -1.76 0.84 -4.50
CA LEU A 121 -0.98 1.20 -5.70
C LEU A 121 0.29 0.36 -5.83
N ASN A 122 0.96 0.05 -4.72
CA ASN A 122 2.21 -0.70 -4.74
C ASN A 122 1.99 -2.19 -4.92
N GLU A 123 0.95 -2.73 -4.33
CA GLU A 123 0.67 -4.16 -4.31
C GLU A 123 -0.54 -4.54 -5.17
N LYS A 124 -1.30 -3.56 -5.62
CA LYS A 124 -2.50 -3.72 -6.47
C LYS A 124 -3.43 -4.79 -5.90
N THR A 125 -3.68 -5.84 -6.69
CA THR A 125 -4.62 -6.89 -6.32
C THR A 125 -4.18 -7.70 -5.10
N LYS A 126 -2.89 -7.76 -4.79
CA LYS A 126 -2.40 -8.54 -3.65
C LYS A 126 -2.95 -8.03 -2.31
N TYR A 127 -3.07 -6.73 -2.15
CA TYR A 127 -3.63 -6.18 -0.92
C TYR A 127 -5.10 -6.57 -0.72
N LEU A 128 -5.85 -6.63 -1.82
CA LEU A 128 -7.28 -6.98 -1.77
C LEU A 128 -7.52 -8.49 -1.78
N ASP A 129 -6.70 -9.24 -2.49
CA ASP A 129 -6.91 -10.67 -2.71
C ASP A 129 -6.14 -11.56 -1.72
N GLU A 130 -5.00 -11.10 -1.23
CA GLU A 130 -4.14 -11.89 -0.36
C GLU A 130 -3.83 -11.16 0.94
N TYR A 131 -4.54 -11.54 2.00
CA TYR A 131 -4.14 -11.23 3.35
C TYR A 131 -2.99 -12.18 3.71
N ASP A 132 -1.79 -11.65 3.86
CA ASP A 132 -0.62 -12.49 4.16
C ASP A 132 -0.09 -12.22 5.57
N PRO A 133 -0.35 -13.14 6.52
CA PRO A 133 0.17 -13.02 7.88
C PRO A 133 1.65 -13.39 8.00
N ASP A 134 2.27 -13.92 6.95
CA ASP A 134 3.63 -14.48 6.99
C ASP A 134 4.70 -13.45 6.62
N ILE A 135 4.35 -12.18 6.54
CA ILE A 135 5.31 -11.10 6.32
C ILE A 135 6.05 -10.80 7.63
N VAL A 136 7.36 -10.85 7.58
CA VAL A 136 8.23 -10.53 8.71
C VAL A 136 9.18 -9.39 8.32
N ILE A 137 9.36 -8.45 9.23
CA ILE A 137 10.33 -7.36 9.05
C ILE A 137 11.57 -7.70 9.87
N ASN A 138 12.70 -7.75 9.21
CA ASN A 138 14.00 -8.08 9.82
C ASN A 138 15.01 -6.96 9.59
N ILE A 139 16.02 -6.92 10.48
CA ILE A 139 17.17 -6.04 10.32
C ILE A 139 18.38 -6.92 10.01
N ILE A 140 19.05 -6.66 8.91
CA ILE A 140 20.29 -7.32 8.52
C ILE A 140 21.43 -6.35 8.77
N GLU A 141 22.41 -6.79 9.56
CA GLU A 141 23.61 -6.02 9.84
C GLU A 141 24.71 -6.40 8.83
N ILE A 142 25.19 -5.42 8.10
CA ILE A 142 26.22 -5.61 7.08
C ILE A 142 27.46 -4.83 7.48
N PRO A 143 28.62 -5.49 7.65
CA PRO A 143 29.89 -4.78 7.90
C PRO A 143 30.24 -3.92 6.70
N PHE A 144 30.67 -2.69 6.99
CA PHE A 144 31.08 -1.75 5.99
C PHE A 144 32.52 -1.34 6.20
N ASN A 145 33.37 -1.69 5.25
CA ASN A 145 34.80 -1.34 5.25
C ASN A 145 35.10 -0.39 4.11
N GLU A 146 35.64 0.77 4.46
CA GLU A 146 36.21 1.65 3.45
C GLU A 146 37.62 1.19 3.08
#